data_d50820eefa24ecbe175fda2d262afa62
#
_entry.id   d50820eefa24ecbe175fda2d262afa62
#
_cell.length_a   1.000
_cell.length_b   1.000
_cell.length_c   1.000
_cell.angle_alpha   90.00
_cell.angle_beta   90.00
_cell.angle_gamma   90.00
#
_symmetry.space_group_name_H-M   'P 1'
#
loop_
_entity.id
_entity.type
_entity.pdbx_description
1 polymer ?
#
loop_
_entity_poly.entity_id
_entity_poly.type
_entity_poly.pdbx_seq_one_letter_code
_entity_poly.pdbx_strand_id
1 'polypeptide(L)'
;HEYFECFESFLLPQDIEFIYYDQLGCGLSDNPKDTSMWDLPRFVEEVEQVRKALGLNKDNFYLLGHSWGGILAMQYALKYQDNLKGLIISNMMSSCPLYGKYAQDVLAPQFDPKILDTIRQIEAKKDFDNPKYMELLTPHFYAKHICRLPLEQWPEPMVRSFNKMNHSLYVTMQGPSEFGIGGNLVNWDVSKELPKIKVPTLTIGGTHDTMDPEHMKWMSTQVQHGRYLLCPNGSHMSMYDDQAHYFPGLIEFIKDVDAGKEVKR
;
A
#
# COMPACT_ATOMS: atom_id res chain seq x y z
N HIS A 1 -2.57 -4.48 11.34
CA HIS A 1 -2.63 -5.78 10.63
C HIS A 1 -4.04 -6.16 10.15
N GLU A 2 -5.09 -5.71 10.82
CA GLU A 2 -6.45 -6.25 10.70
C GLU A 2 -7.00 -6.31 9.26
N TYR A 3 -6.74 -5.31 8.42
CA TYR A 3 -7.23 -5.38 7.04
C TYR A 3 -6.53 -6.44 6.17
N PHE A 4 -5.48 -7.09 6.68
CA PHE A 4 -4.85 -8.25 6.04
C PHE A 4 -5.46 -9.60 6.45
N GLU A 5 -6.44 -9.64 7.37
CA GLU A 5 -7.08 -10.89 7.80
C GLU A 5 -7.68 -11.71 6.64
N CYS A 6 -8.06 -11.04 5.54
CA CYS A 6 -8.52 -11.75 4.33
C CYS A 6 -7.48 -12.72 3.74
N PHE A 7 -6.17 -12.50 3.99
CA PHE A 7 -5.10 -13.39 3.51
C PHE A 7 -5.17 -14.79 4.09
N GLU A 8 -5.71 -14.95 5.31
CA GLU A 8 -5.83 -16.23 5.99
C GLU A 8 -6.60 -17.26 5.17
N SER A 9 -7.71 -16.83 4.57
CA SER A 9 -8.57 -17.70 3.77
C SER A 9 -7.94 -18.20 2.47
N PHE A 10 -6.88 -17.54 1.99
CA PHE A 10 -6.25 -17.84 0.72
C PHE A 10 -4.85 -18.46 0.86
N LEU A 11 -4.04 -17.99 1.81
CA LEU A 11 -2.66 -18.43 1.95
C LEU A 11 -2.54 -19.72 2.78
N LEU A 12 -3.28 -19.84 3.87
CA LEU A 12 -3.22 -21.04 4.73
C LEU A 12 -3.56 -22.34 3.97
N PRO A 13 -4.59 -22.39 3.10
CA PRO A 13 -4.87 -23.59 2.31
C PRO A 13 -3.79 -23.95 1.28
N GLN A 14 -2.81 -23.07 1.07
CA GLN A 14 -1.68 -23.27 0.15
C GLN A 14 -0.37 -23.60 0.85
N ASP A 15 -0.41 -23.84 2.17
CA ASP A 15 0.74 -24.07 3.03
C ASP A 15 1.75 -22.89 2.98
N ILE A 16 1.24 -21.67 2.77
CA ILE A 16 2.03 -20.44 2.81
C ILE A 16 1.87 -19.84 4.20
N GLU A 17 2.93 -19.91 5.00
CA GLU A 17 3.01 -19.20 6.27
C GLU A 17 3.12 -17.68 6.02
N PHE A 18 2.39 -16.88 6.77
CA PHE A 18 2.50 -15.43 6.73
C PHE A 18 2.44 -14.86 8.15
N ILE A 19 3.10 -13.73 8.32
CA ILE A 19 3.18 -13.01 9.58
C ILE A 19 2.87 -11.55 9.27
N TYR A 20 1.96 -10.97 10.02
CA TYR A 20 1.76 -9.53 10.04
C TYR A 20 1.98 -9.00 11.44
N TYR A 21 2.41 -7.76 11.54
CA TYR A 21 2.66 -7.09 12.80
C TYR A 21 2.09 -5.68 12.79
N ASP A 22 1.82 -5.15 13.96
CA ASP A 22 1.47 -3.76 14.14
C ASP A 22 2.76 -2.95 14.31
N GLN A 23 3.03 -2.04 13.39
CA GLN A 23 4.17 -1.14 13.50
C GLN A 23 3.98 -0.14 14.65
N LEU A 24 5.05 0.49 15.11
CA LEU A 24 4.98 1.51 16.14
C LEU A 24 3.94 2.58 15.78
N GLY A 25 3.09 2.90 16.74
CA GLY A 25 1.99 3.85 16.56
C GLY A 25 0.71 3.24 16.01
N CYS A 26 0.65 1.93 15.77
CA CYS A 26 -0.51 1.24 15.17
C CYS A 26 -0.97 0.06 16.02
N GLY A 27 -2.26 -0.25 15.94
CA GLY A 27 -2.87 -1.46 16.50
C GLY A 27 -2.56 -1.68 17.97
N LEU A 28 -1.93 -2.81 18.29
CA LEU A 28 -1.56 -3.23 19.65
C LEU A 28 -0.14 -2.80 20.06
N SER A 29 0.64 -2.20 19.14
CA SER A 29 1.98 -1.70 19.44
C SER A 29 1.94 -0.38 20.22
N ASP A 30 3.07 -0.03 20.85
CA ASP A 30 3.19 1.24 21.57
C ASP A 30 2.84 2.42 20.67
N ASN A 31 2.17 3.41 21.26
CA ASN A 31 1.74 4.63 20.59
C ASN A 31 2.38 5.87 21.21
N PRO A 32 3.65 6.18 20.89
CA PRO A 32 4.34 7.34 21.45
C PRO A 32 3.72 8.64 20.92
N LYS A 33 3.73 9.67 21.77
CA LYS A 33 3.32 11.03 21.39
C LYS A 33 4.42 11.80 20.63
N ASP A 34 5.64 11.28 20.67
CA ASP A 34 6.81 11.89 20.02
C ASP A 34 6.74 11.62 18.50
N THR A 35 6.33 12.63 17.75
CA THR A 35 6.20 12.57 16.29
C THR A 35 7.54 12.47 15.57
N SER A 36 8.68 12.73 16.23
CA SER A 36 10.01 12.54 15.64
C SER A 36 10.34 11.08 15.36
N MET A 37 9.61 10.16 15.98
CA MET A 37 9.75 8.73 15.74
C MET A 37 9.00 8.27 14.47
N TRP A 38 8.18 9.12 13.86
CA TRP A 38 7.40 8.78 12.65
C TRP A 38 8.17 9.18 11.40
N ASP A 39 9.19 8.39 11.11
CA ASP A 39 10.18 8.61 10.07
C ASP A 39 10.44 7.32 9.30
N LEU A 40 10.46 7.41 7.95
CA LEU A 40 10.61 6.25 7.07
C LEU A 40 11.86 5.42 7.36
N PRO A 41 13.07 6.01 7.53
CA PRO A 41 14.26 5.26 7.91
C PRO A 41 14.09 4.43 9.19
N ARG A 42 13.42 4.95 10.21
CA ARG A 42 13.17 4.23 11.46
C ARG A 42 12.24 3.03 11.22
N PHE A 43 11.16 3.21 10.43
CA PHE A 43 10.27 2.10 10.10
C PHE A 43 10.97 1.02 9.27
N VAL A 44 11.92 1.37 8.42
CA VAL A 44 12.78 0.40 7.70
C VAL A 44 13.61 -0.43 8.69
N GLU A 45 14.20 0.21 9.71
CA GLU A 45 14.93 -0.51 10.76
C GLU A 45 14.02 -1.39 11.61
N GLU A 46 12.77 -0.98 11.83
CA GLU A 46 11.77 -1.80 12.54
C GLU A 46 11.48 -3.10 11.78
N VAL A 47 11.27 -3.04 10.45
CA VAL A 47 11.13 -4.25 9.62
C VAL A 47 12.35 -5.16 9.77
N GLU A 48 13.56 -4.60 9.77
CA GLU A 48 14.80 -5.39 9.92
C GLU A 48 14.89 -6.03 11.31
N GLN A 49 14.43 -5.35 12.37
CA GLN A 49 14.38 -5.94 13.72
C GLN A 49 13.35 -7.07 13.80
N VAL A 50 12.17 -6.89 13.23
CA VAL A 50 11.13 -7.94 13.15
C VAL A 50 11.67 -9.14 12.39
N ARG A 51 12.28 -8.94 11.20
CA ARG A 51 12.92 -10.01 10.43
C ARG A 51 13.92 -10.81 11.27
N LYS A 52 14.81 -10.10 11.97
CA LYS A 52 15.83 -10.76 12.85
C LYS A 52 15.21 -11.54 13.98
N ALA A 53 14.22 -10.96 14.66
CA ALA A 53 13.52 -11.61 15.77
C ALA A 53 12.81 -12.90 15.34
N LEU A 54 12.32 -12.95 14.11
CA LEU A 54 11.65 -14.11 13.52
C LEU A 54 12.61 -15.08 12.81
N GLY A 55 13.90 -14.78 12.74
CA GLY A 55 14.90 -15.65 12.08
C GLY A 55 14.72 -15.75 10.56
N LEU A 56 14.05 -14.78 9.94
CA LEU A 56 13.78 -14.79 8.51
C LEU A 56 15.04 -14.39 7.69
N ASN A 57 15.16 -14.96 6.49
CA ASN A 57 16.31 -14.73 5.61
C ASN A 57 15.95 -14.94 4.13
N LYS A 58 16.92 -14.79 3.23
CA LYS A 58 16.75 -14.88 1.78
C LYS A 58 16.15 -16.21 1.26
N ASP A 59 16.07 -17.24 2.07
CA ASP A 59 15.55 -18.55 1.67
C ASP A 59 14.06 -18.70 2.01
N ASN A 60 13.53 -17.86 2.92
CA ASN A 60 12.16 -17.97 3.43
C ASN A 60 11.42 -16.64 3.63
N PHE A 61 11.98 -15.50 3.22
CA PHE A 61 11.41 -14.18 3.50
C PHE A 61 10.91 -13.47 2.26
N TYR A 62 9.60 -13.43 2.08
CA TYR A 62 8.91 -12.51 1.20
C TYR A 62 8.43 -11.30 2.00
N LEU A 63 8.70 -10.09 1.51
CA LEU A 63 8.15 -8.87 2.11
C LEU A 63 7.02 -8.33 1.22
N LEU A 64 5.81 -8.34 1.75
CA LEU A 64 4.65 -7.72 1.13
C LEU A 64 4.35 -6.39 1.80
N GLY A 65 4.27 -5.33 1.01
CA GLY A 65 3.83 -4.01 1.44
C GLY A 65 2.66 -3.53 0.60
N HIS A 66 1.56 -3.16 1.25
CA HIS A 66 0.40 -2.56 0.63
C HIS A 66 0.33 -1.07 0.97
N SER A 67 0.02 -0.22 0.00
CA SER A 67 -0.13 1.22 0.22
C SER A 67 1.14 1.83 0.86
N TRP A 68 1.04 2.52 2.00
CA TRP A 68 2.19 2.94 2.81
C TRP A 68 3.23 1.82 2.99
N GLY A 69 2.76 0.59 3.24
CA GLY A 69 3.64 -0.57 3.33
C GLY A 69 4.43 -0.84 2.04
N GLY A 70 3.93 -0.43 0.87
CA GLY A 70 4.65 -0.49 -0.40
C GLY A 70 5.84 0.46 -0.46
N ILE A 71 5.68 1.70 0.08
CA ILE A 71 6.79 2.64 0.28
C ILE A 71 7.86 2.00 1.17
N LEU A 72 7.43 1.48 2.30
CA LEU A 72 8.30 0.85 3.30
C LEU A 72 9.03 -0.37 2.70
N ALA A 73 8.33 -1.23 1.96
CA ALA A 73 8.89 -2.42 1.34
C ALA A 73 9.93 -2.09 0.25
N MET A 74 9.67 -1.09 -0.60
CA MET A 74 10.64 -0.60 -1.58
C MET A 74 11.89 -0.04 -0.91
N GLN A 75 11.72 0.79 0.13
CA GLN A 75 12.82 1.38 0.85
C GLN A 75 13.63 0.32 1.62
N TYR A 76 12.96 -0.69 2.18
CA TYR A 76 13.62 -1.84 2.80
C TYR A 76 14.44 -2.63 1.76
N ALA A 77 13.86 -2.94 0.60
CA ALA A 77 14.55 -3.67 -0.45
C ALA A 77 15.79 -2.93 -0.95
N LEU A 78 15.72 -1.62 -1.15
CA LEU A 78 16.88 -0.81 -1.55
C LEU A 78 18.04 -0.87 -0.55
N LYS A 79 17.77 -1.17 0.72
CA LYS A 79 18.78 -1.25 1.78
C LYS A 79 19.16 -2.68 2.15
N TYR A 80 18.20 -3.60 2.16
CA TYR A 80 18.35 -4.93 2.79
C TYR A 80 17.92 -6.10 1.88
N GLN A 81 17.86 -5.92 0.56
CA GLN A 81 17.35 -6.95 -0.36
C GLN A 81 18.09 -8.29 -0.30
N ASP A 82 19.32 -8.32 0.17
CA ASP A 82 20.09 -9.56 0.33
C ASP A 82 19.48 -10.52 1.37
N ASN A 83 18.54 -10.05 2.18
CA ASN A 83 17.75 -10.83 3.13
C ASN A 83 16.41 -11.30 2.55
N LEU A 84 16.02 -10.83 1.37
CA LEU A 84 14.72 -11.14 0.76
C LEU A 84 14.82 -12.32 -0.21
N LYS A 85 13.82 -13.18 -0.19
CA LYS A 85 13.53 -14.16 -1.24
C LYS A 85 12.71 -13.55 -2.36
N GLY A 86 11.79 -12.65 -2.02
CA GLY A 86 10.99 -11.89 -2.97
C GLY A 86 10.37 -10.65 -2.34
N LEU A 87 9.96 -9.72 -3.20
CA LEU A 87 9.33 -8.45 -2.85
C LEU A 87 7.96 -8.37 -3.50
N ILE A 88 6.94 -7.98 -2.74
CA ILE A 88 5.59 -7.76 -3.26
C ILE A 88 5.17 -6.33 -2.92
N ILE A 89 4.94 -5.52 -3.95
CA ILE A 89 4.49 -4.13 -3.85
C ILE A 89 3.03 -4.11 -4.29
N SER A 90 2.14 -3.95 -3.33
CA SER A 90 0.70 -3.98 -3.57
C SER A 90 0.12 -2.57 -3.50
N ASN A 91 -0.48 -2.14 -4.61
CA ASN A 91 -1.25 -0.90 -4.70
C ASN A 91 -0.46 0.33 -4.20
N MET A 92 0.79 0.49 -4.69
CA MET A 92 1.63 1.65 -4.37
C MET A 92 2.58 2.00 -5.50
N MET A 93 2.68 3.29 -5.79
CA MET A 93 3.61 3.88 -6.75
C MET A 93 5.00 4.08 -6.14
N SER A 94 6.03 4.20 -6.99
CA SER A 94 7.41 4.47 -6.55
C SER A 94 7.70 5.97 -6.31
N SER A 95 6.69 6.84 -6.44
CA SER A 95 6.84 8.29 -6.37
C SER A 95 5.58 8.94 -5.80
N CYS A 96 5.71 9.59 -4.65
CA CYS A 96 4.65 10.39 -4.05
C CYS A 96 4.30 11.65 -4.87
N PRO A 97 5.28 12.36 -5.50
CA PRO A 97 4.96 13.42 -6.44
C PRO A 97 4.09 12.95 -7.62
N LEU A 98 4.36 11.77 -8.19
CA LEU A 98 3.55 11.22 -9.28
C LEU A 98 2.19 10.74 -8.79
N TYR A 99 2.10 10.17 -7.59
CA TYR A 99 0.82 9.87 -6.95
C TYR A 99 -0.04 11.13 -6.79
N GLY A 100 0.53 12.20 -6.21
CA GLY A 100 -0.18 13.47 -6.09
C GLY A 100 -0.62 14.05 -7.45
N LYS A 101 0.23 13.93 -8.47
CA LYS A 101 -0.11 14.35 -9.83
C LYS A 101 -1.27 13.53 -10.42
N TYR A 102 -1.25 12.20 -10.27
CA TYR A 102 -2.34 11.33 -10.72
C TYR A 102 -3.67 11.68 -10.03
N ALA A 103 -3.62 11.91 -8.73
CA ALA A 103 -4.80 12.32 -7.96
C ALA A 103 -5.41 13.64 -8.51
N GLN A 104 -4.58 14.63 -8.88
CA GLN A 104 -5.06 15.91 -9.39
C GLN A 104 -5.47 15.88 -10.85
N ASP A 105 -4.72 15.18 -11.71
CA ASP A 105 -4.93 15.24 -13.17
C ASP A 105 -5.97 14.21 -13.63
N VAL A 106 -6.11 13.08 -12.93
CA VAL A 106 -6.96 11.96 -13.38
C VAL A 106 -8.16 11.75 -12.45
N LEU A 107 -7.95 11.77 -11.13
CA LEU A 107 -9.02 11.44 -10.18
C LEU A 107 -9.87 12.66 -9.81
N ALA A 108 -9.25 13.83 -9.60
CA ALA A 108 -9.97 15.06 -9.26
C ALA A 108 -11.03 15.45 -10.30
N PRO A 109 -10.79 15.36 -11.63
CA PRO A 109 -11.80 15.68 -12.63
C PRO A 109 -13.04 14.77 -12.61
N GLN A 110 -13.01 13.65 -11.88
CA GLN A 110 -14.15 12.72 -11.75
C GLN A 110 -15.16 13.16 -10.67
N PHE A 111 -14.84 14.17 -9.87
CA PHE A 111 -15.76 14.74 -8.90
C PHE A 111 -16.75 15.71 -9.54
N ASP A 112 -17.91 15.85 -8.90
CA ASP A 112 -18.71 17.06 -9.11
C ASP A 112 -17.89 18.30 -8.71
N PRO A 113 -17.83 19.35 -9.55
CA PRO A 113 -16.99 20.52 -9.28
C PRO A 113 -17.28 21.21 -7.94
N LYS A 114 -18.55 21.23 -7.49
CA LYS A 114 -18.92 21.85 -6.21
C LYS A 114 -18.45 21.03 -5.01
N ILE A 115 -18.49 19.72 -5.14
CA ILE A 115 -17.96 18.80 -4.11
C ILE A 115 -16.45 18.96 -4.01
N LEU A 116 -15.75 18.95 -5.15
CA LEU A 116 -14.30 19.13 -5.20
C LEU A 116 -13.87 20.48 -4.61
N ASP A 117 -14.58 21.56 -4.96
CA ASP A 117 -14.31 22.90 -4.41
C ASP A 117 -14.45 22.92 -2.88
N THR A 118 -15.51 22.29 -2.35
CA THR A 118 -15.71 22.18 -0.89
C THR A 118 -14.57 21.40 -0.23
N ILE A 119 -14.15 20.26 -0.79
CA ILE A 119 -13.02 19.46 -0.30
C ILE A 119 -11.76 20.33 -0.26
N ARG A 120 -11.43 21.02 -1.37
CA ARG A 120 -10.24 21.88 -1.46
C ARG A 120 -10.27 23.06 -0.48
N GLN A 121 -11.44 23.61 -0.19
CA GLN A 121 -11.57 24.67 0.82
C GLN A 121 -11.28 24.16 2.24
N ILE A 122 -11.68 22.93 2.57
CA ILE A 122 -11.36 22.28 3.85
C ILE A 122 -9.85 22.02 3.94
N GLU A 123 -9.25 21.48 2.90
CA GLU A 123 -7.82 21.21 2.80
C GLU A 123 -6.97 22.48 2.91
N ALA A 124 -7.37 23.56 2.23
CA ALA A 124 -6.67 24.84 2.28
C ALA A 124 -6.67 25.47 3.68
N LYS A 125 -7.71 25.21 4.47
CA LYS A 125 -7.81 25.64 5.87
C LYS A 125 -7.14 24.69 6.85
N LYS A 126 -6.68 23.53 6.38
CA LYS A 126 -6.18 22.42 7.20
C LYS A 126 -7.18 21.96 8.28
N ASP A 127 -8.48 22.07 7.98
CA ASP A 127 -9.59 21.72 8.87
C ASP A 127 -9.94 20.21 8.69
N PHE A 128 -8.94 19.35 8.92
CA PHE A 128 -9.04 17.92 8.61
C PHE A 128 -9.92 17.14 9.58
N ASP A 129 -10.22 17.70 10.75
CA ASP A 129 -11.17 17.14 11.73
C ASP A 129 -12.62 17.48 11.39
N ASN A 130 -12.87 18.26 10.34
CA ASN A 130 -14.21 18.62 9.89
C ASN A 130 -14.94 17.38 9.36
N PRO A 131 -16.07 16.96 9.99
CA PRO A 131 -16.78 15.75 9.55
C PRO A 131 -17.21 15.81 8.09
N LYS A 132 -17.48 17.02 7.56
CA LYS A 132 -17.85 17.24 6.17
C LYS A 132 -16.80 16.74 5.18
N TYR A 133 -15.52 16.70 5.56
CA TYR A 133 -14.43 16.24 4.72
C TYR A 133 -14.63 14.75 4.34
N MET A 134 -14.78 13.88 5.32
CA MET A 134 -15.00 12.45 5.07
C MET A 134 -16.43 12.13 4.59
N GLU A 135 -17.46 12.92 5.00
CA GLU A 135 -18.81 12.81 4.44
C GLU A 135 -18.84 13.00 2.92
N LEU A 136 -17.96 13.84 2.37
CA LEU A 136 -17.82 14.05 0.93
C LEU A 136 -16.89 13.03 0.28
N LEU A 137 -15.73 12.74 0.88
CA LEU A 137 -14.77 11.81 0.30
C LEU A 137 -15.27 10.38 0.26
N THR A 138 -15.97 9.92 1.30
CA THR A 138 -16.39 8.51 1.40
C THR A 138 -17.26 8.08 0.21
N PRO A 139 -18.41 8.72 -0.10
CA PRO A 139 -19.26 8.28 -1.22
C PRO A 139 -18.72 8.68 -2.60
N HIS A 140 -17.95 9.74 -2.71
CA HIS A 140 -17.54 10.29 -4.01
C HIS A 140 -16.15 9.87 -4.46
N PHE A 141 -15.31 9.40 -3.53
CA PHE A 141 -13.95 8.98 -3.82
C PHE A 141 -13.64 7.58 -3.25
N TYR A 142 -13.81 7.36 -1.95
CA TYR A 142 -13.44 6.08 -1.31
C TYR A 142 -14.24 4.91 -1.86
N ALA A 143 -15.55 5.07 -2.09
CA ALA A 143 -16.41 4.06 -2.71
C ALA A 143 -16.07 3.73 -4.17
N LYS A 144 -15.23 4.55 -4.82
CA LYS A 144 -14.81 4.35 -6.21
C LYS A 144 -13.38 3.84 -6.34
N HIS A 145 -12.49 4.29 -5.43
CA HIS A 145 -11.06 4.13 -5.59
C HIS A 145 -10.38 3.41 -4.41
N ILE A 146 -11.02 3.32 -3.23
CA ILE A 146 -10.48 2.59 -2.08
C ILE A 146 -11.05 1.19 -1.99
N CYS A 147 -12.37 1.05 -1.91
CA CYS A 147 -13.04 -0.26 -1.97
C CYS A 147 -14.37 -0.13 -2.71
N ARG A 148 -14.52 -0.86 -3.81
CA ARG A 148 -15.65 -0.76 -4.74
C ARG A 148 -16.85 -1.64 -4.36
N LEU A 149 -16.75 -2.40 -3.27
CA LEU A 149 -17.92 -3.03 -2.68
C LEU A 149 -18.92 -1.95 -2.22
N PRO A 150 -20.24 -2.23 -2.21
CA PRO A 150 -21.20 -1.32 -1.60
C PRO A 150 -20.78 -0.94 -0.17
N LEU A 151 -20.96 0.31 0.23
CA LEU A 151 -20.47 0.83 1.53
C LEU A 151 -20.98 -0.01 2.70
N GLU A 152 -22.21 -0.47 2.63
CA GLU A 152 -22.85 -1.33 3.65
C GLU A 152 -22.29 -2.77 3.66
N GLN A 153 -21.51 -3.15 2.65
CA GLN A 153 -20.88 -4.46 2.52
C GLN A 153 -19.34 -4.38 2.68
N TRP A 154 -18.84 -3.23 3.08
CA TRP A 154 -17.40 -3.12 3.35
C TRP A 154 -16.97 -4.13 4.41
N PRO A 155 -15.89 -4.90 4.15
CA PRO A 155 -15.45 -5.96 5.05
C PRO A 155 -15.15 -5.45 6.45
N GLU A 156 -15.69 -6.14 7.45
CA GLU A 156 -15.53 -5.73 8.86
C GLU A 156 -14.08 -5.53 9.27
N PRO A 157 -13.10 -6.41 8.90
CA PRO A 157 -11.69 -6.20 9.26
C PRO A 157 -11.12 -4.90 8.68
N MET A 158 -11.51 -4.54 7.46
CA MET A 158 -11.11 -3.29 6.83
C MET A 158 -11.69 -2.08 7.57
N VAL A 159 -13.00 -2.09 7.86
CA VAL A 159 -13.67 -0.99 8.58
C VAL A 159 -13.10 -0.84 9.99
N ARG A 160 -12.87 -1.94 10.68
CA ARG A 160 -12.26 -1.97 12.01
C ARG A 160 -10.84 -1.38 12.00
N SER A 161 -10.05 -1.72 11.00
CA SER A 161 -8.71 -1.17 10.81
C SER A 161 -8.74 0.35 10.58
N PHE A 162 -9.65 0.85 9.74
CA PHE A 162 -9.81 2.28 9.49
C PHE A 162 -10.23 3.03 10.76
N ASN A 163 -11.14 2.46 11.56
CA ASN A 163 -11.60 3.06 12.81
C ASN A 163 -10.50 3.11 13.91
N LYS A 164 -9.49 2.25 13.81
CA LYS A 164 -8.35 2.20 14.74
C LYS A 164 -7.11 2.95 14.21
N MET A 165 -7.20 3.58 13.04
CA MET A 165 -6.08 4.29 12.46
C MET A 165 -5.60 5.41 13.40
N ASN A 166 -4.29 5.48 13.62
CA ASN A 166 -3.68 6.59 14.31
C ASN A 166 -3.67 7.82 13.38
N HIS A 167 -4.70 8.65 13.52
CA HIS A 167 -4.90 9.82 12.66
C HIS A 167 -3.71 10.79 12.69
N SER A 168 -3.10 11.01 13.87
CA SER A 168 -1.94 11.89 13.99
C SER A 168 -0.73 11.38 13.20
N LEU A 169 -0.43 10.08 13.30
CA LEU A 169 0.64 9.45 12.52
C LEU A 169 0.32 9.50 11.01
N TYR A 170 -0.91 9.14 10.64
CA TYR A 170 -1.35 9.12 9.25
C TYR A 170 -1.21 10.51 8.60
N VAL A 171 -1.75 11.57 9.23
CA VAL A 171 -1.66 12.94 8.70
C VAL A 171 -0.22 13.45 8.65
N THR A 172 0.61 13.08 9.63
CA THR A 172 2.03 13.49 9.66
C THR A 172 2.80 12.88 8.48
N MET A 173 2.57 11.64 8.16
CA MET A 173 3.33 10.94 7.12
C MET A 173 2.70 11.04 5.74
N GLN A 174 1.43 10.69 5.63
CA GLN A 174 0.70 10.59 4.36
C GLN A 174 0.01 11.90 3.98
N GLY A 175 -0.68 12.52 4.91
CA GLY A 175 -1.57 13.64 4.66
C GLY A 175 -3.00 13.34 5.11
N PRO A 176 -3.97 14.21 4.78
CA PRO A 176 -5.29 14.16 5.39
C PRO A 176 -6.19 13.03 4.90
N SER A 177 -5.91 12.46 3.71
CA SER A 177 -6.76 11.43 3.09
C SER A 177 -6.03 10.68 1.98
N GLU A 178 -6.69 9.69 1.40
CA GLU A 178 -6.21 8.96 0.21
C GLU A 178 -6.41 9.73 -1.11
N PHE A 179 -6.95 10.94 -1.09
CA PHE A 179 -7.13 11.78 -2.28
C PHE A 179 -5.83 12.44 -2.76
N GLY A 180 -4.75 12.31 -2.03
CA GLY A 180 -3.44 12.85 -2.38
C GLY A 180 -2.45 12.71 -1.24
N ILE A 181 -1.27 13.26 -1.43
CA ILE A 181 -0.21 13.19 -0.44
C ILE A 181 0.22 14.58 0.00
N GLY A 182 0.36 14.81 1.29
CA GLY A 182 0.68 16.12 1.86
C GLY A 182 1.52 16.06 3.13
N GLY A 183 1.85 14.87 3.63
CA GLY A 183 2.68 14.66 4.82
C GLY A 183 4.18 14.72 4.51
N ASN A 184 5.00 14.20 5.43
CA ASN A 184 6.45 14.22 5.28
C ASN A 184 6.97 13.33 4.14
N LEU A 185 6.13 12.45 3.59
CA LEU A 185 6.44 11.62 2.42
C LEU A 185 6.22 12.33 1.08
N VAL A 186 5.73 13.56 1.06
CA VAL A 186 5.32 14.29 -0.16
C VAL A 186 6.39 14.33 -1.27
N ASN A 187 7.67 14.32 -0.90
CA ASN A 187 8.79 14.35 -1.83
C ASN A 187 9.48 13.00 -2.01
N TRP A 188 8.95 11.92 -1.41
CA TRP A 188 9.55 10.60 -1.55
C TRP A 188 9.41 10.08 -2.99
N ASP A 189 10.54 9.70 -3.59
CA ASP A 189 10.60 9.18 -4.95
C ASP A 189 11.82 8.26 -5.10
N VAL A 190 11.58 6.99 -5.40
CA VAL A 190 12.62 5.98 -5.66
C VAL A 190 12.57 5.45 -7.09
N SER A 191 11.85 6.11 -7.97
CA SER A 191 11.66 5.66 -9.36
C SER A 191 12.98 5.40 -10.10
N LYS A 192 13.99 6.24 -9.88
CA LYS A 192 15.33 6.09 -10.47
C LYS A 192 16.17 4.99 -9.81
N GLU A 193 15.73 4.50 -8.65
CA GLU A 193 16.45 3.49 -7.88
C GLU A 193 15.91 2.08 -8.10
N LEU A 194 14.71 1.94 -8.68
CA LEU A 194 14.10 0.65 -8.96
C LEU A 194 15.05 -0.35 -9.68
N PRO A 195 15.91 0.06 -10.63
CA PRO A 195 16.87 -0.85 -11.27
C PRO A 195 17.92 -1.47 -10.33
N LYS A 196 18.07 -0.94 -9.11
CA LYS A 196 18.92 -1.51 -8.06
C LYS A 196 18.29 -2.71 -7.37
N ILE A 197 16.97 -2.90 -7.49
CA ILE A 197 16.24 -4.03 -6.91
C ILE A 197 16.44 -5.26 -7.79
N LYS A 198 17.11 -6.28 -7.24
CA LYS A 198 17.54 -7.49 -7.93
C LYS A 198 16.72 -8.72 -7.57
N VAL A 199 15.99 -8.68 -6.45
CA VAL A 199 15.16 -9.80 -6.00
C VAL A 199 13.91 -9.94 -6.88
N PRO A 200 13.35 -11.16 -7.02
CA PRO A 200 12.06 -11.35 -7.65
C PRO A 200 11.02 -10.39 -7.06
N THR A 201 10.36 -9.62 -7.92
CA THR A 201 9.46 -8.56 -7.48
C THR A 201 8.11 -8.65 -8.20
N LEU A 202 7.04 -8.69 -7.43
CA LEU A 202 5.66 -8.56 -7.92
C LEU A 202 5.16 -7.16 -7.63
N THR A 203 4.64 -6.46 -8.64
CA THR A 203 3.83 -5.25 -8.46
C THR A 203 2.37 -5.57 -8.73
N ILE A 204 1.47 -5.18 -7.84
CA ILE A 204 0.03 -5.42 -7.95
C ILE A 204 -0.68 -4.07 -8.05
N GLY A 205 -1.58 -3.92 -9.02
CA GLY A 205 -2.37 -2.71 -9.19
C GLY A 205 -3.81 -2.99 -9.57
N GLY A 206 -4.72 -2.14 -9.12
CA GLY A 206 -6.13 -2.16 -9.49
C GLY A 206 -6.44 -1.15 -10.59
N THR A 207 -7.35 -1.50 -11.50
CA THR A 207 -7.79 -0.58 -12.58
C THR A 207 -8.43 0.70 -12.03
N HIS A 208 -9.04 0.61 -10.85
CA HIS A 208 -9.78 1.70 -10.22
C HIS A 208 -9.09 2.29 -9.00
N ASP A 209 -7.80 2.00 -8.83
CA ASP A 209 -6.98 2.39 -7.69
C ASP A 209 -6.79 3.92 -7.58
N THR A 210 -6.41 4.38 -6.42
CA THR A 210 -5.85 5.72 -6.20
C THR A 210 -4.43 5.86 -6.77
N MET A 211 -3.76 4.73 -6.99
CA MET A 211 -2.46 4.62 -7.62
C MET A 211 -2.60 4.38 -9.11
N ASP A 212 -1.78 5.06 -9.93
CA ASP A 212 -1.80 4.88 -11.38
C ASP A 212 -1.41 3.44 -11.77
N PRO A 213 -2.32 2.63 -12.33
CA PRO A 213 -2.02 1.25 -12.72
C PRO A 213 -0.93 1.15 -13.81
N GLU A 214 -0.85 2.13 -14.71
CA GLU A 214 0.20 2.16 -15.73
C GLU A 214 1.57 2.44 -15.13
N HIS A 215 1.64 3.30 -14.09
CA HIS A 215 2.88 3.49 -13.34
C HIS A 215 3.30 2.21 -12.60
N MET A 216 2.38 1.50 -11.96
CA MET A 216 2.69 0.24 -11.28
C MET A 216 3.16 -0.85 -12.27
N LYS A 217 2.54 -0.90 -13.45
CA LYS A 217 3.01 -1.76 -14.55
C LYS A 217 4.42 -1.35 -15.01
N TRP A 218 4.67 -0.06 -15.16
CA TRP A 218 5.99 0.45 -15.52
C TRP A 218 7.03 0.07 -14.46
N MET A 219 6.72 0.16 -13.16
CA MET A 219 7.64 -0.24 -12.07
C MET A 219 8.12 -1.68 -12.25
N SER A 220 7.25 -2.62 -12.63
CA SER A 220 7.63 -4.01 -12.87
C SER A 220 8.68 -4.16 -13.99
N THR A 221 8.73 -3.21 -14.92
CA THR A 221 9.72 -3.20 -16.01
C THR A 221 11.06 -2.59 -15.60
N GLN A 222 11.11 -1.85 -14.50
CA GLN A 222 12.30 -1.16 -14.01
C GLN A 222 13.15 -2.02 -13.08
N VAL A 223 12.53 -2.88 -12.27
CA VAL A 223 13.24 -3.86 -11.44
C VAL A 223 13.82 -4.98 -12.29
N GLN A 224 14.88 -5.67 -11.80
CA GLN A 224 15.59 -6.65 -12.64
C GLN A 224 14.74 -7.89 -12.94
N HIS A 225 13.94 -8.37 -11.99
CA HIS A 225 13.10 -9.55 -12.10
C HIS A 225 11.65 -9.21 -11.68
N GLY A 226 10.98 -8.42 -12.53
CA GLY A 226 9.65 -7.90 -12.21
C GLY A 226 8.51 -8.63 -12.92
N ARG A 227 7.42 -8.82 -12.21
CA ARG A 227 6.10 -9.27 -12.72
C ARG A 227 5.04 -8.24 -12.34
N TYR A 228 4.10 -7.99 -13.22
CA TYR A 228 2.92 -7.16 -12.94
C TYR A 228 1.66 -8.02 -12.84
N LEU A 229 0.86 -7.78 -11.81
CA LEU A 229 -0.46 -8.34 -11.63
C LEU A 229 -1.50 -7.22 -11.68
N LEU A 230 -2.32 -7.23 -12.71
CA LEU A 230 -3.47 -6.33 -12.79
C LEU A 230 -4.71 -6.98 -12.16
N CYS A 231 -5.35 -6.27 -11.25
CA CYS A 231 -6.68 -6.58 -10.74
C CYS A 231 -7.71 -5.74 -11.53
N PRO A 232 -8.34 -6.29 -12.59
CA PRO A 232 -9.14 -5.51 -13.53
C PRO A 232 -10.40 -4.89 -12.90
N ASN A 233 -10.93 -5.50 -11.85
CA ASN A 233 -12.08 -4.99 -11.11
C ASN A 233 -11.67 -4.31 -9.79
N GLY A 234 -10.39 -4.39 -9.43
CA GLY A 234 -9.84 -3.93 -8.16
C GLY A 234 -9.64 -2.43 -8.08
N SER A 235 -9.69 -1.93 -6.85
CA SER A 235 -9.31 -0.59 -6.47
C SER A 235 -8.10 -0.62 -5.52
N HIS A 236 -7.95 0.36 -4.64
CA HIS A 236 -6.85 0.37 -3.67
C HIS A 236 -6.84 -0.87 -2.77
N MET A 237 -8.01 -1.36 -2.37
CA MET A 237 -8.18 -2.58 -1.59
C MET A 237 -8.49 -3.79 -2.48
N SER A 238 -7.67 -4.01 -3.53
CA SER A 238 -7.88 -5.10 -4.51
C SER A 238 -7.94 -6.48 -3.87
N MET A 239 -7.32 -6.68 -2.70
CA MET A 239 -7.42 -7.91 -1.91
C MET A 239 -8.83 -8.16 -1.35
N TYR A 240 -9.74 -7.18 -1.46
CA TYR A 240 -11.14 -7.32 -1.07
C TYR A 240 -12.09 -7.25 -2.26
N ASP A 241 -11.90 -6.30 -3.16
CA ASP A 241 -12.86 -6.08 -4.26
C ASP A 241 -12.48 -6.77 -5.57
N ASP A 242 -11.30 -7.41 -5.65
CA ASP A 242 -10.92 -8.29 -6.77
C ASP A 242 -10.10 -9.51 -6.33
N GLN A 243 -10.59 -10.21 -5.33
CA GLN A 243 -9.94 -11.41 -4.75
C GLN A 243 -9.63 -12.49 -5.79
N ALA A 244 -10.50 -12.61 -6.81
CA ALA A 244 -10.39 -13.62 -7.86
C ALA A 244 -9.12 -13.45 -8.72
N HIS A 245 -8.56 -12.25 -8.82
CA HIS A 245 -7.29 -11.99 -9.51
C HIS A 245 -6.14 -11.82 -8.54
N TYR A 246 -6.37 -11.12 -7.43
CA TYR A 246 -5.32 -10.77 -6.46
C TYR A 246 -4.64 -12.01 -5.89
N PHE A 247 -5.39 -12.90 -5.23
CA PHE A 247 -4.81 -14.04 -4.53
C PHE A 247 -4.23 -15.12 -5.43
N PRO A 248 -4.90 -15.55 -6.52
CA PRO A 248 -4.27 -16.50 -7.45
C PRO A 248 -2.97 -15.98 -8.03
N GLY A 249 -2.90 -14.72 -8.44
CA GLY A 249 -1.68 -14.15 -8.99
C GLY A 249 -0.56 -14.00 -7.96
N LEU A 250 -0.88 -13.61 -6.73
CA LEU A 250 0.07 -13.57 -5.61
C LEU A 250 0.63 -14.97 -5.29
N ILE A 251 -0.25 -15.97 -5.16
CA ILE A 251 0.13 -17.35 -4.86
C ILE A 251 0.98 -17.95 -5.98
N GLU A 252 0.61 -17.71 -7.24
CA GLU A 252 1.39 -18.14 -8.39
C GLU A 252 2.79 -17.55 -8.37
N PHE A 253 2.93 -16.25 -8.10
CA PHE A 253 4.23 -15.61 -8.00
C PHE A 253 5.10 -16.25 -6.91
N ILE A 254 4.58 -16.46 -5.72
CA ILE A 254 5.32 -17.09 -4.61
C ILE A 254 5.77 -18.50 -5.01
N LYS A 255 4.86 -19.32 -5.56
CA LYS A 255 5.17 -20.71 -5.99
C LYS A 255 6.19 -20.75 -7.13
N ASP A 256 6.14 -19.80 -8.07
CA ASP A 256 7.11 -19.74 -9.16
C ASP A 256 8.51 -19.39 -8.65
N VAL A 257 8.61 -18.43 -7.72
CA VAL A 257 9.89 -18.08 -7.08
C VAL A 257 10.43 -19.25 -6.24
N ASP A 258 9.57 -19.92 -5.47
CA ASP A 258 9.95 -21.10 -4.68
C ASP A 258 10.46 -22.24 -5.54
N ALA A 259 9.89 -22.41 -6.73
CA ALA A 259 10.32 -23.40 -7.71
C ALA A 259 11.56 -23.00 -8.52
N GLY A 260 12.14 -21.83 -8.24
CA GLY A 260 13.30 -21.28 -8.97
C GLY A 260 12.99 -20.92 -10.43
N LYS A 261 11.71 -20.69 -10.77
CA LYS A 261 11.33 -20.25 -12.11
C LYS A 261 11.71 -18.78 -12.33
N GLU A 262 12.08 -18.47 -13.57
CA GLU A 262 12.31 -17.10 -13.97
C GLU A 262 11.02 -16.28 -13.84
N VAL A 263 11.11 -15.16 -13.12
CA VAL A 263 9.99 -14.20 -13.04
C VAL A 263 9.93 -13.46 -14.37
N LYS A 264 8.93 -13.81 -15.19
CA LYS A 264 8.69 -13.18 -16.48
C LYS A 264 7.76 -11.99 -16.33
N ARG A 265 8.04 -10.98 -17.14
CA ARG A 265 7.22 -9.76 -17.27
C ARG A 265 5.85 -10.06 -17.84
#